data_f3480e2c88a5524ecb46096dae09234e
#
_entry.id   f3480e2c88a5524ecb46096dae09234e
#
_cell.length_a   1.000
_cell.length_b   1.000
_cell.length_c   1.000
_cell.angle_alpha   90.00
_cell.angle_beta   90.00
_cell.angle_gamma   90.00
#
_symmetry.space_group_name_H-M   'P 1'
#
loop_
_entity.id
_entity.type
_entity.pdbx_description
1 polymer ?
#
loop_
_entity_poly.entity_id
_entity_poly.type
_entity_poly.pdbx_seq_one_letter_code
_entity_poly.pdbx_strand_id
1 'polypeptide(L)'
;MAGKALRQTLLRMAGACDCASLEFHDGRVIAVDNGRRLPIDLTHLPLDPHGYVLTREITFDPPTSPLDENGQGNPYAVYGFGAHLAEVQVDVELGTVRVLRITAAHDVGRAINPTLIEGQVQGGAAQGLGMALMEEFTPGKGENLHDYLIPTVGDIPPVETILIEKCSSVGPFGAKGIGEQAVIPTAPAILNGIHDAIGIRVRKVPATPDRVRAAILALGSPGG
;
A
#
# COMPACT_ATOMS: atom_id res chain seq x y z
N MET A 1 -7.06 -7.09 19.19
CA MET A 1 -7.00 -7.74 20.53
C MET A 1 -6.97 -6.70 21.64
N ALA A 2 -6.02 -5.76 21.70
CA ALA A 2 -5.96 -4.72 22.74
C ALA A 2 -7.25 -3.91 22.86
N GLY A 3 -7.85 -3.49 21.74
CA GLY A 3 -9.15 -2.80 21.76
C GLY A 3 -10.30 -3.61 22.38
N LYS A 4 -10.31 -4.95 22.19
CA LYS A 4 -11.30 -5.81 22.85
C LYS A 4 -11.11 -5.84 24.37
N ALA A 5 -9.86 -5.94 24.82
CA ALA A 5 -9.53 -5.94 26.26
C ALA A 5 -9.87 -4.58 26.91
N LEU A 6 -9.59 -3.47 26.20
CA LEU A 6 -9.97 -2.14 26.65
C LEU A 6 -11.49 -1.98 26.72
N ARG A 7 -12.21 -2.41 25.68
CA ARG A 7 -13.67 -2.42 25.64
C ARG A 7 -14.26 -3.17 26.84
N GLN A 8 -13.79 -4.38 27.11
CA GLN A 8 -14.27 -5.17 28.25
C GLN A 8 -14.00 -4.48 29.59
N THR A 9 -12.88 -3.78 29.72
CA THR A 9 -12.58 -3.00 30.93
C THR A 9 -13.60 -1.86 31.10
N LEU A 10 -13.86 -1.10 30.04
CA LEU A 10 -14.83 0.00 30.06
C LEU A 10 -16.25 -0.48 30.36
N LEU A 11 -16.70 -1.59 29.76
CA LEU A 11 -18.00 -2.17 30.05
C LEU A 11 -18.15 -2.62 31.51
N ARG A 12 -17.10 -3.27 32.07
CA ARG A 12 -17.07 -3.65 33.48
C ARG A 12 -17.15 -2.44 34.42
N MET A 13 -16.45 -1.36 34.09
CA MET A 13 -16.52 -0.11 34.87
C MET A 13 -17.93 0.50 34.86
N ALA A 14 -18.64 0.39 33.73
CA ALA A 14 -20.03 0.84 33.63
C ALA A 14 -21.03 -0.12 34.29
N GLY A 15 -20.63 -1.33 34.72
CA GLY A 15 -21.55 -2.37 35.13
C GLY A 15 -22.47 -2.86 33.99
N ALA A 16 -22.03 -2.71 32.76
CA ALA A 16 -22.78 -3.09 31.56
C ALA A 16 -22.47 -4.51 31.12
N CYS A 17 -23.39 -5.14 30.40
CA CYS A 17 -23.19 -6.45 29.83
C CYS A 17 -22.15 -6.43 28.70
N ASP A 18 -21.50 -7.58 28.43
CA ASP A 18 -20.53 -7.71 27.34
C ASP A 18 -21.13 -7.46 25.95
N CYS A 19 -22.45 -7.53 25.82
CA CYS A 19 -23.19 -7.21 24.60
C CYS A 19 -23.44 -5.71 24.38
N ALA A 20 -23.25 -4.86 25.41
CA ALA A 20 -23.46 -3.43 25.34
C ALA A 20 -22.52 -2.75 24.33
N SER A 21 -22.97 -1.71 23.67
CA SER A 21 -22.11 -0.89 22.81
C SER A 21 -21.43 0.23 23.60
N LEU A 22 -20.32 0.75 23.06
CA LEU A 22 -19.66 1.95 23.58
C LEU A 22 -19.82 3.09 22.57
N GLU A 23 -20.22 4.25 23.07
CA GLU A 23 -20.25 5.49 22.33
C GLU A 23 -19.16 6.43 22.86
N PHE A 24 -18.47 7.09 21.95
CA PHE A 24 -17.44 8.08 22.24
C PHE A 24 -17.91 9.42 21.66
N HIS A 25 -18.18 10.39 22.53
CA HIS A 25 -18.68 11.69 22.14
C HIS A 25 -18.08 12.78 23.02
N ASP A 26 -17.51 13.81 22.42
CA ASP A 26 -16.96 14.99 23.10
C ASP A 26 -16.06 14.64 24.32
N GLY A 27 -15.16 13.67 24.14
CA GLY A 27 -14.25 13.22 25.20
C GLY A 27 -14.90 12.38 26.29
N ARG A 28 -16.17 12.01 26.14
CA ARG A 28 -16.92 11.15 27.08
C ARG A 28 -17.10 9.77 26.51
N VAL A 29 -17.11 8.79 27.40
CA VAL A 29 -17.39 7.38 27.08
C VAL A 29 -18.71 6.99 27.73
N ILE A 30 -19.61 6.40 26.95
CA ILE A 30 -20.93 5.99 27.40
C ILE A 30 -21.14 4.55 26.96
N ALA A 31 -21.44 3.65 27.93
CA ALA A 31 -21.92 2.32 27.59
C ALA A 31 -23.44 2.35 27.35
N VAL A 32 -23.88 1.72 26.28
CA VAL A 32 -25.31 1.60 25.97
C VAL A 32 -25.70 0.13 26.12
N ASP A 33 -26.43 -0.17 27.18
CA ASP A 33 -26.87 -1.50 27.54
C ASP A 33 -28.41 -1.56 27.56
N ASN A 34 -29.01 -2.34 26.64
CA ASN A 34 -30.47 -2.45 26.51
C ASN A 34 -31.20 -1.10 26.51
N GLY A 35 -30.64 -0.11 25.81
CA GLY A 35 -31.18 1.25 25.72
C GLY A 35 -30.86 2.14 26.91
N ARG A 36 -30.24 1.63 27.97
CA ARG A 36 -29.73 2.43 29.08
C ARG A 36 -28.38 3.04 28.73
N ARG A 37 -28.24 4.33 28.96
CA ARG A 37 -26.98 5.06 28.77
C ARG A 37 -26.25 5.17 30.09
N LEU A 38 -25.13 4.48 30.21
CA LEU A 38 -24.30 4.41 31.43
C LEU A 38 -23.01 5.19 31.18
N PRO A 39 -22.86 6.40 31.70
CA PRO A 39 -21.66 7.19 31.52
C PRO A 39 -20.51 6.55 32.30
N ILE A 40 -19.31 6.57 31.69
CA ILE A 40 -18.08 6.08 32.30
C ILE A 40 -17.23 7.29 32.65
N ASP A 41 -17.01 7.50 33.93
CA ASP A 41 -16.14 8.57 34.42
C ASP A 41 -14.69 8.08 34.46
N LEU A 42 -13.86 8.67 33.63
CA LEU A 42 -12.43 8.40 33.56
C LEU A 42 -11.59 9.45 34.31
N THR A 43 -12.21 10.53 34.79
CA THR A 43 -11.50 11.70 35.34
C THR A 43 -10.82 11.43 36.69
N HIS A 44 -11.32 10.48 37.43
CA HIS A 44 -10.82 10.11 38.76
C HIS A 44 -9.88 8.90 38.75
N LEU A 45 -9.57 8.35 37.59
CA LEU A 45 -8.63 7.25 37.49
C LEU A 45 -7.19 7.74 37.58
N PRO A 46 -6.31 6.98 38.27
CA PRO A 46 -4.90 7.34 38.30
C PRO A 46 -4.28 7.23 36.89
N LEU A 47 -3.35 8.12 36.63
CA LEU A 47 -2.53 8.03 35.42
C LEU A 47 -1.44 6.97 35.61
N ASP A 48 -1.15 6.25 34.54
CA ASP A 48 0.02 5.38 34.47
C ASP A 48 1.32 6.22 34.33
N PRO A 49 2.53 5.60 34.39
CA PRO A 49 3.80 6.34 34.25
C PRO A 49 3.96 7.10 32.92
N HIS A 50 3.16 6.77 31.91
CA HIS A 50 3.18 7.42 30.59
C HIS A 50 2.08 8.49 30.45
N GLY A 51 1.31 8.74 31.50
CA GLY A 51 0.25 9.75 31.53
C GLY A 51 -1.09 9.27 30.94
N TYR A 52 -1.31 7.97 30.81
CA TYR A 52 -2.56 7.41 30.30
C TYR A 52 -3.47 6.93 31.44
N VAL A 53 -4.76 7.13 31.30
CA VAL A 53 -5.78 6.68 32.25
C VAL A 53 -6.04 5.18 32.17
N LEU A 54 -6.05 4.64 30.95
CA LEU A 54 -6.26 3.21 30.69
C LEU A 54 -5.34 2.78 29.54
N THR A 55 -4.52 1.78 29.81
CA THR A 55 -3.61 1.18 28.82
C THR A 55 -3.84 -0.32 28.73
N ARG A 56 -3.75 -0.85 27.53
CA ARG A 56 -3.71 -2.30 27.27
C ARG A 56 -2.67 -2.57 26.20
N GLU A 57 -1.73 -3.41 26.55
CA GLU A 57 -0.70 -3.91 25.65
C GLU A 57 -0.96 -5.39 25.36
N ILE A 58 -0.88 -5.76 24.11
CA ILE A 58 -1.03 -7.15 23.64
C ILE A 58 -0.05 -7.35 22.50
N THR A 59 0.77 -8.37 22.63
CA THR A 59 1.63 -8.84 21.55
C THR A 59 0.81 -9.66 20.55
N PHE A 60 0.94 -9.33 19.29
CA PHE A 60 0.42 -10.14 18.18
C PHE A 60 1.59 -10.89 17.54
N ASP A 61 1.54 -12.21 17.66
CA ASP A 61 2.49 -13.11 17.00
C ASP A 61 1.74 -13.83 15.86
N PRO A 62 2.01 -13.48 14.60
CA PRO A 62 1.35 -14.11 13.46
C PRO A 62 1.82 -15.57 13.33
N PRO A 63 0.97 -16.48 12.79
CA PRO A 63 1.30 -17.90 12.61
C PRO A 63 2.29 -18.07 11.45
N THR A 64 3.56 -17.77 11.70
CA THR A 64 4.66 -17.87 10.75
C THR A 64 5.71 -18.85 11.24
N SER A 65 6.53 -19.35 10.31
CA SER A 65 7.76 -20.07 10.61
C SER A 65 8.93 -19.45 9.84
N PRO A 66 10.13 -19.36 10.43
CA PRO A 66 11.31 -18.89 9.70
C PRO A 66 11.62 -19.78 8.49
N LEU A 67 12.36 -19.22 7.54
CA LEU A 67 12.94 -20.03 6.46
C LEU A 67 14.06 -20.89 7.01
N ASP A 68 14.14 -22.14 6.54
CA ASP A 68 15.27 -23.02 6.79
C ASP A 68 16.48 -22.67 5.90
N GLU A 69 17.57 -23.43 6.02
CA GLU A 69 18.80 -23.25 5.23
C GLU A 69 18.61 -23.42 3.71
N ASN A 70 17.52 -24.08 3.29
CA ASN A 70 17.14 -24.26 1.89
C ASN A 70 16.13 -23.20 1.42
N GLY A 71 15.82 -22.22 2.26
CA GLY A 71 14.85 -21.18 1.97
C GLY A 71 13.40 -21.64 2.02
N GLN A 72 13.10 -22.77 2.70
CA GLN A 72 11.75 -23.28 2.86
C GLN A 72 11.16 -22.90 4.22
N GLY A 73 9.89 -22.54 4.23
CA GLY A 73 9.18 -22.13 5.44
C GLY A 73 7.91 -21.34 5.11
N ASN A 74 7.26 -20.80 6.13
CA ASN A 74 6.10 -19.95 5.99
C ASN A 74 6.33 -18.61 6.72
N PRO A 75 7.20 -17.73 6.19
CA PRO A 75 7.59 -16.49 6.86
C PRO A 75 6.50 -15.40 6.84
N TYR A 76 5.46 -15.59 6.02
CA TYR A 76 4.39 -14.61 5.84
C TYR A 76 3.02 -15.21 6.19
N ALA A 77 2.33 -14.58 7.12
CA ALA A 77 0.98 -15.02 7.53
C ALA A 77 -0.12 -14.61 6.55
N VAL A 78 0.12 -13.54 5.76
CA VAL A 78 -0.86 -12.96 4.84
C VAL A 78 -0.18 -12.50 3.57
N TYR A 79 -0.79 -12.79 2.43
CA TYR A 79 -0.36 -12.30 1.12
C TYR A 79 -1.37 -11.29 0.58
N GLY A 80 -0.88 -10.17 0.08
CA GLY A 80 -1.63 -9.24 -0.75
C GLY A 80 -1.42 -9.57 -2.22
N PHE A 81 -2.48 -9.46 -3.02
CA PHE A 81 -2.43 -9.64 -4.46
C PHE A 81 -2.74 -8.31 -5.13
N GLY A 82 -2.00 -7.99 -6.18
CA GLY A 82 -2.21 -6.78 -6.96
C GLY A 82 -1.97 -7.02 -8.44
N ALA A 83 -2.71 -6.31 -9.28
CA ALA A 83 -2.52 -6.29 -10.72
C ALA A 83 -2.70 -4.86 -11.23
N HIS A 84 -1.77 -4.41 -12.08
CA HIS A 84 -1.86 -3.11 -12.74
C HIS A 84 -1.97 -3.28 -14.24
N LEU A 85 -2.79 -2.42 -14.85
CA LEU A 85 -2.85 -2.20 -16.28
C LEU A 85 -2.33 -0.78 -16.55
N ALA A 86 -1.37 -0.63 -17.46
CA ALA A 86 -0.87 0.67 -17.90
C ALA A 86 -1.20 0.88 -19.37
N GLU A 87 -1.88 2.00 -19.68
CA GLU A 87 -2.05 2.49 -21.03
C GLU A 87 -0.88 3.43 -21.36
N VAL A 88 -0.14 3.13 -22.42
CA VAL A 88 1.06 3.90 -22.78
C VAL A 88 1.02 4.39 -24.23
N GLN A 89 1.68 5.51 -24.47
CA GLN A 89 1.98 6.02 -25.78
C GLN A 89 3.49 6.07 -25.94
N VAL A 90 4.01 5.52 -27.05
CA VAL A 90 5.44 5.49 -27.34
C VAL A 90 5.71 6.30 -28.62
N ASP A 91 6.60 7.29 -28.51
CA ASP A 91 7.16 7.97 -29.67
C ASP A 91 8.35 7.16 -30.17
N VAL A 92 8.22 6.55 -31.34
CA VAL A 92 9.24 5.65 -31.90
C VAL A 92 10.46 6.39 -32.45
N GLU A 93 10.34 7.68 -32.76
CA GLU A 93 11.45 8.50 -33.27
C GLU A 93 12.31 8.99 -32.10
N LEU A 94 11.70 9.46 -31.05
CA LEU A 94 12.37 10.00 -29.86
C LEU A 94 12.65 8.95 -28.79
N GLY A 95 11.92 7.83 -28.80
CA GLY A 95 11.97 6.81 -27.75
C GLY A 95 11.26 7.24 -26.45
N THR A 96 10.51 8.35 -26.47
CA THR A 96 9.80 8.83 -25.28
C THR A 96 8.56 7.99 -25.02
N VAL A 97 8.30 7.73 -23.74
CA VAL A 97 7.12 6.97 -23.27
C VAL A 97 6.28 7.87 -22.39
N ARG A 98 5.00 7.97 -22.72
CA ARG A 98 4.01 8.64 -21.90
C ARG A 98 3.00 7.63 -21.39
N VAL A 99 2.83 7.56 -20.07
CA VAL A 99 1.76 6.76 -19.46
C VAL A 99 0.48 7.60 -19.47
N LEU A 100 -0.58 7.06 -20.06
CA LEU A 100 -1.85 7.76 -20.24
C LEU A 100 -2.81 7.49 -19.08
N ARG A 101 -2.79 6.26 -18.53
CA ARG A 101 -3.62 5.81 -17.41
C ARG A 101 -2.99 4.61 -16.74
N ILE A 102 -3.25 4.47 -15.45
CA ILE A 102 -2.98 3.25 -14.69
C ILE A 102 -4.28 2.81 -14.03
N THR A 103 -4.69 1.55 -14.25
CA THR A 103 -5.75 0.90 -13.48
C THR A 103 -5.09 -0.09 -12.53
N ALA A 104 -5.30 0.10 -11.23
CA ALA A 104 -4.61 -0.62 -10.17
C ALA A 104 -5.63 -1.39 -9.29
N ALA A 105 -5.66 -2.70 -9.41
CA ALA A 105 -6.51 -3.58 -8.61
C ALA A 105 -5.69 -4.21 -7.46
N HIS A 106 -6.17 -4.08 -6.22
CA HIS A 106 -5.48 -4.60 -5.04
C HIS A 106 -6.43 -5.32 -4.08
N ASP A 107 -6.03 -6.50 -3.65
CA ASP A 107 -6.65 -7.21 -2.53
C ASP A 107 -6.14 -6.61 -1.22
N VAL A 108 -7.02 -5.87 -0.57
CA VAL A 108 -6.75 -5.14 0.68
C VAL A 108 -7.36 -5.82 1.91
N GLY A 109 -7.91 -7.03 1.72
CA GLY A 109 -8.71 -7.69 2.75
C GLY A 109 -9.99 -6.89 3.01
N ARG A 110 -10.15 -6.33 4.19
CA ARG A 110 -11.20 -5.35 4.47
C ARG A 110 -10.66 -3.93 4.35
N ALA A 111 -11.28 -3.11 3.56
CA ALA A 111 -10.95 -1.70 3.41
C ALA A 111 -11.41 -0.92 4.65
N ILE A 112 -10.51 -0.70 5.61
CA ILE A 112 -10.83 0.04 6.85
C ILE A 112 -11.06 1.53 6.56
N ASN A 113 -10.25 2.09 5.66
CA ASN A 113 -10.39 3.46 5.19
C ASN A 113 -10.08 3.51 3.68
N PRO A 114 -11.10 3.43 2.82
CA PRO A 114 -10.91 3.39 1.36
C PRO A 114 -10.12 4.58 0.83
N THR A 115 -10.40 5.80 1.30
CA THR A 115 -9.69 7.01 0.84
C THR A 115 -8.19 6.96 1.10
N LEU A 116 -7.77 6.49 2.29
CA LEU A 116 -6.35 6.35 2.60
C LEU A 116 -5.72 5.22 1.78
N ILE A 117 -6.45 4.16 1.50
CA ILE A 117 -5.98 3.06 0.64
C ILE A 117 -5.75 3.55 -0.80
N GLU A 118 -6.70 4.29 -1.37
CA GLU A 118 -6.55 4.92 -2.68
C GLU A 118 -5.32 5.81 -2.73
N GLY A 119 -5.08 6.62 -1.70
CA GLY A 119 -3.87 7.44 -1.59
C GLY A 119 -2.59 6.62 -1.58
N GLN A 120 -2.56 5.47 -0.89
CA GLN A 120 -1.42 4.54 -0.91
C GLN A 120 -1.20 3.94 -2.30
N VAL A 121 -2.26 3.54 -2.99
CA VAL A 121 -2.17 2.98 -4.34
C VAL A 121 -1.67 4.01 -5.33
N GLN A 122 -2.20 5.22 -5.29
CA GLN A 122 -1.74 6.33 -6.15
C GLN A 122 -0.28 6.68 -5.91
N GLY A 123 0.13 6.77 -4.63
CA GLY A 123 1.53 7.02 -4.26
C GLY A 123 2.47 5.91 -4.71
N GLY A 124 2.08 4.64 -4.54
CA GLY A 124 2.84 3.50 -5.03
C GLY A 124 2.96 3.46 -6.55
N ALA A 125 1.87 3.78 -7.26
CA ALA A 125 1.88 3.88 -8.73
C ALA A 125 2.83 5.00 -9.20
N ALA A 126 2.85 6.15 -8.52
CA ALA A 126 3.78 7.24 -8.81
C ALA A 126 5.24 6.81 -8.66
N GLN A 127 5.59 6.13 -7.56
CA GLN A 127 6.93 5.57 -7.38
C GLN A 127 7.29 4.57 -8.47
N GLY A 128 6.39 3.62 -8.76
CA GLY A 128 6.61 2.61 -9.79
C GLY A 128 6.77 3.20 -11.20
N LEU A 129 6.10 4.32 -11.50
CA LEU A 129 6.30 5.07 -12.74
C LEU A 129 7.70 5.66 -12.79
N GLY A 130 8.16 6.30 -11.71
CA GLY A 130 9.51 6.83 -11.59
C GLY A 130 10.56 5.74 -11.83
N MET A 131 10.44 4.61 -11.16
CA MET A 131 11.32 3.45 -11.33
C MET A 131 11.31 2.91 -12.77
N ALA A 132 10.16 2.95 -13.44
CA ALA A 132 10.04 2.45 -14.81
C ALA A 132 10.71 3.34 -15.85
N LEU A 133 10.61 4.67 -15.70
CA LEU A 133 10.90 5.60 -16.80
C LEU A 133 11.97 6.67 -16.49
N MET A 134 12.22 7.02 -15.21
CA MET A 134 12.96 8.22 -14.86
C MET A 134 14.08 8.00 -13.84
N GLU A 135 13.83 7.27 -12.76
CA GLU A 135 14.73 7.20 -11.62
C GLU A 135 15.92 6.28 -11.87
N GLU A 136 17.10 6.86 -11.96
CA GLU A 136 18.36 6.12 -12.08
C GLU A 136 19.39 6.63 -11.08
N PHE A 137 19.77 5.78 -10.13
CA PHE A 137 20.86 6.07 -9.23
C PHE A 137 22.21 5.82 -9.93
N THR A 138 23.02 6.88 -10.02
CA THR A 138 24.40 6.79 -10.53
C THR A 138 25.34 7.23 -9.40
N PRO A 139 26.28 6.38 -8.94
CA PRO A 139 27.25 6.75 -7.91
C PRO A 139 28.01 8.05 -8.29
N GLY A 140 28.07 9.00 -7.35
CA GLY A 140 28.67 10.33 -7.56
C GLY A 140 27.80 11.30 -8.38
N LYS A 141 26.61 10.89 -8.79
CA LYS A 141 25.54 11.71 -9.34
C LYS A 141 24.24 11.30 -8.66
N GLY A 142 23.37 12.18 -8.33
CA GLY A 142 22.11 11.82 -7.66
C GLY A 142 22.06 12.30 -6.21
N GLU A 143 22.97 13.17 -5.83
CA GLU A 143 22.94 13.86 -4.53
C GLU A 143 21.87 14.96 -4.47
N ASN A 144 21.26 15.27 -5.63
CA ASN A 144 20.22 16.28 -5.77
C ASN A 144 19.21 15.88 -6.86
N LEU A 145 18.06 16.59 -6.90
CA LEU A 145 16.96 16.29 -7.84
C LEU A 145 17.22 16.77 -9.27
N HIS A 146 18.36 17.39 -9.59
CA HIS A 146 18.77 17.64 -10.97
C HIS A 146 19.33 16.39 -11.64
N ASP A 147 19.98 15.55 -10.84
CA ASP A 147 20.63 14.34 -11.33
C ASP A 147 19.79 13.08 -11.08
N TYR A 148 19.03 13.07 -9.97
CA TYR A 148 18.08 12.01 -9.65
C TYR A 148 16.66 12.53 -9.88
N LEU A 149 16.11 12.19 -11.04
CA LEU A 149 14.79 12.66 -11.46
C LEU A 149 13.70 11.80 -10.85
N ILE A 150 12.81 12.43 -10.07
CA ILE A 150 11.57 11.80 -9.60
C ILE A 150 10.37 12.37 -10.37
N PRO A 151 9.28 11.61 -10.55
CA PRO A 151 8.08 12.12 -11.19
C PRO A 151 7.50 13.32 -10.46
N THR A 152 7.11 14.32 -11.23
CA THR A 152 6.36 15.48 -10.73
C THR A 152 4.85 15.24 -10.89
N VAL A 153 4.02 16.12 -10.33
CA VAL A 153 2.56 16.04 -10.49
C VAL A 153 2.13 16.07 -11.96
N GLY A 154 2.93 16.67 -12.85
CA GLY A 154 2.67 16.70 -14.29
C GLY A 154 2.97 15.40 -15.02
N ASP A 155 3.75 14.52 -14.44
CA ASP A 155 4.16 13.23 -15.03
C ASP A 155 3.22 12.09 -14.63
N ILE A 156 2.45 12.26 -13.55
CA ILE A 156 1.56 11.22 -13.02
C ILE A 156 0.25 11.21 -13.80
N PRO A 157 -0.10 10.08 -14.45
CA PRO A 157 -1.38 9.94 -15.13
C PRO A 157 -2.51 9.75 -14.13
N PRO A 158 -3.79 9.82 -14.56
CA PRO A 158 -4.90 9.34 -13.76
C PRO A 158 -4.68 7.88 -13.32
N VAL A 159 -4.85 7.63 -12.01
CA VAL A 159 -4.74 6.30 -11.41
C VAL A 159 -6.13 5.91 -10.93
N GLU A 160 -6.71 4.91 -11.57
CA GLU A 160 -7.98 4.30 -11.17
C GLU A 160 -7.70 3.15 -10.21
N THR A 161 -8.25 3.23 -8.99
CA THR A 161 -8.04 2.20 -7.96
C THR A 161 -9.26 1.29 -7.85
N ILE A 162 -9.04 -0.02 -7.94
CA ILE A 162 -10.04 -1.05 -7.73
C ILE A 162 -9.70 -1.80 -6.44
N LEU A 163 -10.53 -1.64 -5.42
CA LEU A 163 -10.36 -2.32 -4.14
C LEU A 163 -11.07 -3.68 -4.18
N ILE A 164 -10.32 -4.74 -3.92
CA ILE A 164 -10.85 -6.09 -3.78
C ILE A 164 -10.82 -6.44 -2.30
N GLU A 165 -12.01 -6.68 -1.72
CA GLU A 165 -12.15 -6.99 -0.31
C GLU A 165 -12.34 -8.49 -0.08
N LYS A 166 -11.23 -9.20 0.13
CA LYS A 166 -11.23 -10.58 0.59
C LYS A 166 -10.64 -10.65 2.00
N CYS A 167 -11.53 -10.63 3.01
CA CYS A 167 -11.12 -10.57 4.41
C CYS A 167 -10.08 -11.63 4.77
N SER A 168 -9.01 -11.18 5.43
CA SER A 168 -8.01 -12.06 6.01
C SER A 168 -8.52 -12.68 7.32
N SER A 169 -8.22 -13.95 7.56
CA SER A 169 -8.48 -14.60 8.84
C SER A 169 -7.49 -14.20 9.92
N VAL A 170 -6.35 -13.63 9.57
CA VAL A 170 -5.23 -13.31 10.46
C VAL A 170 -5.16 -11.81 10.74
N GLY A 171 -5.40 -10.96 9.75
CA GLY A 171 -5.30 -9.51 9.88
C GLY A 171 -6.36 -8.90 10.79
N PRO A 172 -6.05 -7.76 11.43
CA PRO A 172 -7.01 -7.06 12.30
C PRO A 172 -8.25 -6.65 11.48
N PHE A 173 -9.43 -7.00 11.97
CA PHE A 173 -10.71 -6.79 11.29
C PHE A 173 -10.80 -7.35 9.86
N GLY A 174 -9.90 -8.26 9.49
CA GLY A 174 -9.82 -8.82 8.15
C GLY A 174 -9.02 -7.97 7.14
N ALA A 175 -8.38 -6.91 7.57
CA ALA A 175 -7.56 -6.05 6.72
C ALA A 175 -6.23 -6.73 6.34
N LYS A 176 -5.68 -6.32 5.19
CA LYS A 176 -4.32 -6.65 4.73
C LYS A 176 -3.50 -5.36 4.61
N GLY A 177 -2.17 -5.50 4.59
CA GLY A 177 -1.27 -4.38 4.34
C GLY A 177 -1.38 -3.89 2.89
N ILE A 178 -1.23 -2.58 2.66
CA ILE A 178 -1.28 -1.95 1.33
C ILE A 178 -0.09 -1.01 1.09
N GLY A 179 0.78 -0.81 2.07
CA GLY A 179 1.84 0.19 1.97
C GLY A 179 2.84 -0.03 0.83
N GLU A 180 3.30 -1.24 0.63
CA GLU A 180 4.38 -1.54 -0.34
C GLU A 180 3.89 -2.28 -1.59
N GLN A 181 2.83 -3.08 -1.48
CA GLN A 181 2.36 -3.87 -2.63
C GLN A 181 1.93 -3.02 -3.82
N ALA A 182 1.56 -1.75 -3.61
CA ALA A 182 1.09 -0.87 -4.67
C ALA A 182 2.19 -0.44 -5.66
N VAL A 183 3.46 -0.44 -5.24
CA VAL A 183 4.57 -0.08 -6.14
C VAL A 183 4.98 -1.23 -7.06
N ILE A 184 4.82 -2.49 -6.59
CA ILE A 184 5.39 -3.67 -7.24
C ILE A 184 4.88 -3.90 -8.67
N PRO A 185 3.56 -3.84 -8.98
CA PRO A 185 3.06 -4.14 -10.32
C PRO A 185 3.22 -3.01 -11.33
N THR A 186 3.52 -1.77 -10.92
CA THR A 186 3.47 -0.58 -11.80
C THR A 186 4.55 -0.63 -12.86
N ALA A 187 5.81 -0.78 -12.48
CA ALA A 187 6.91 -0.81 -13.45
C ALA A 187 6.76 -1.96 -14.46
N PRO A 188 6.46 -3.21 -14.05
CA PRO A 188 6.18 -4.29 -14.99
C PRO A 188 5.00 -4.01 -15.93
N ALA A 189 3.93 -3.38 -15.44
CA ALA A 189 2.79 -3.01 -16.29
C ALA A 189 3.17 -2.01 -17.37
N ILE A 190 3.93 -0.97 -17.03
CA ILE A 190 4.42 0.02 -17.98
C ILE A 190 5.34 -0.62 -19.03
N LEU A 191 6.30 -1.46 -18.60
CA LEU A 191 7.21 -2.14 -19.51
C LEU A 191 6.50 -3.13 -20.43
N ASN A 192 5.45 -3.79 -19.94
CA ASN A 192 4.59 -4.64 -20.77
C ASN A 192 3.79 -3.82 -21.78
N GLY A 193 3.27 -2.65 -21.38
CA GLY A 193 2.62 -1.71 -22.30
C GLY A 193 3.55 -1.23 -23.42
N ILE A 194 4.81 -0.91 -23.10
CA ILE A 194 5.83 -0.57 -24.10
C ILE A 194 6.03 -1.74 -25.07
N HIS A 195 6.15 -2.97 -24.53
CA HIS A 195 6.30 -4.16 -25.37
C HIS A 195 5.09 -4.37 -26.29
N ASP A 196 3.88 -4.20 -25.77
CA ASP A 196 2.65 -4.34 -26.55
C ASP A 196 2.60 -3.30 -27.70
N ALA A 197 2.99 -2.06 -27.41
CA ALA A 197 2.98 -0.96 -28.38
C ALA A 197 4.00 -1.13 -29.53
N ILE A 198 5.20 -1.64 -29.25
CA ILE A 198 6.32 -1.60 -30.22
C ILE A 198 7.05 -2.95 -30.37
N GLY A 199 6.60 -4.02 -29.75
CA GLY A 199 7.17 -5.36 -29.87
C GLY A 199 8.53 -5.58 -29.20
N ILE A 200 9.03 -4.61 -28.39
CA ILE A 200 10.37 -4.64 -27.82
C ILE A 200 10.34 -4.85 -26.32
N ARG A 201 11.20 -5.75 -25.82
CA ARG A 201 11.43 -5.94 -24.38
C ARG A 201 12.59 -5.06 -23.90
N VAL A 202 12.26 -3.96 -23.21
CA VAL A 202 13.26 -3.17 -22.48
C VAL A 202 13.67 -3.96 -21.24
N ARG A 203 14.97 -4.33 -21.16
CA ARG A 203 15.50 -5.20 -20.08
C ARG A 203 16.25 -4.44 -18.99
N LYS A 204 16.51 -3.16 -19.21
CA LYS A 204 17.18 -2.28 -18.25
C LYS A 204 16.26 -1.13 -17.88
N VAL A 205 15.97 -0.98 -16.60
CA VAL A 205 15.17 0.13 -16.06
C VAL A 205 16.10 1.20 -15.46
N PRO A 206 15.66 2.46 -15.45
CA PRO A 206 14.48 3.00 -16.12
C PRO A 206 14.54 2.86 -17.65
N ALA A 207 13.37 2.74 -18.31
CA ALA A 207 13.23 2.73 -19.75
C ALA A 207 13.35 4.17 -20.30
N THR A 208 14.52 4.75 -20.19
CA THR A 208 14.80 6.11 -20.64
C THR A 208 14.67 6.22 -22.16
N PRO A 209 14.41 7.42 -22.72
CA PRO A 209 14.22 7.61 -24.16
C PRO A 209 15.36 7.05 -25.00
N ASP A 210 16.60 7.22 -24.58
CA ASP A 210 17.78 6.67 -25.27
C ASP A 210 17.78 5.13 -25.27
N ARG A 211 17.37 4.47 -24.18
CA ARG A 211 17.28 3.01 -24.09
C ARG A 211 16.15 2.45 -24.95
N VAL A 212 15.00 3.09 -24.93
CA VAL A 212 13.85 2.70 -25.77
C VAL A 212 14.24 2.87 -27.23
N ARG A 213 14.78 4.03 -27.61
CA ARG A 213 15.23 4.29 -28.99
C ARG A 213 16.31 3.31 -29.46
N ALA A 214 17.32 3.05 -28.64
CA ALA A 214 18.37 2.07 -28.96
C ALA A 214 17.80 0.68 -29.21
N ALA A 215 16.81 0.25 -28.40
CA ALA A 215 16.13 -1.01 -28.57
C ALA A 215 15.30 -1.07 -29.88
N ILE A 216 14.64 0.04 -30.26
CA ILE A 216 13.92 0.16 -31.54
C ILE A 216 14.89 0.01 -32.73
N LEU A 217 15.99 0.72 -32.70
CA LEU A 217 16.98 0.69 -33.78
C LEU A 217 17.63 -0.70 -33.94
N ALA A 218 17.82 -1.43 -32.83
CA ALA A 218 18.36 -2.78 -32.86
C ALA A 218 17.44 -3.79 -33.57
N LEU A 219 16.11 -3.58 -33.56
CA LEU A 219 15.16 -4.43 -34.30
C LEU A 219 15.19 -4.16 -35.80
N GLY A 220 15.46 -2.93 -36.21
CA GLY A 220 15.51 -2.50 -37.64
C GLY A 220 16.83 -2.84 -38.32
N SER A 221 17.85 -3.28 -37.61
CA SER A 221 19.10 -3.71 -38.20
C SER A 221 18.96 -5.17 -38.65
N PRO A 222 19.02 -5.47 -39.97
CA PRO A 222 19.04 -6.86 -40.43
C PRO A 222 20.27 -7.52 -39.79
N GLY A 223 20.06 -8.66 -39.17
CA GLY A 223 21.03 -9.35 -38.33
C GLY A 223 22.41 -9.49 -38.99
N GLY A 224 23.44 -9.13 -38.20
CA GLY A 224 24.78 -9.59 -38.43
C GLY A 224 24.95 -10.98 -37.82
#